data_64192829c1d62de258670325c35184f0
#
_entry.id   64192829c1d62de258670325c35184f0
#
_cell.length_a   1.000
_cell.length_b   1.000
_cell.length_c   1.000
_cell.angle_alpha   90.00
_cell.angle_beta   90.00
_cell.angle_gamma   90.00
#
_symmetry.space_group_name_H-M   'P 1'
#
loop_
_entity.id
_entity.type
_entity.pdbx_description
1 polymer ?
#
loop_
_entity_poly.entity_id
_entity_poly.type
_entity_poly.pdbx_seq_one_letter_code
_entity_poly.pdbx_strand_id
1 'polypeptide(L)'
;MLAVAVLAAGKGTRMKSDLPKVLQPLAGATLVERVLANCRHLVPQRQLLIVGHQAERVERSLSSVPGLEFVLQQPQNGTGHAVQQLLEPLAGFQGELLVLNGDVPLLRPGTLEELLAKHRSSGAAVTLLTARLADPTGYGRVFADEQGRVSGIVEHRDCSEEQRRNTLTNAGIYCFDWAKLATVLPLLSTDNDQGELYLTDTVAMLSPAVHLEVADPDEINGINDRLQLAQCEAVLQERLRRHWMAEGVSFTDPASCTLSEGTRFGRDVLVEPQCHFRGATQIGNGCRIGPGCLIENSSLADGVEVLYSVLRDSTVESDCVVGPYAQLRNGAHLEAGCRIGNFVEVKNSCLGAGVKANHLSYLGDADLGAKVNVGAGTITANFDGVHKHRTVIGAGSKTGANSVLVAPITLGAEVTVAAGSTLTQNVPDGALAFGRARQVVKERRQTSSPAS
;
A
#
# COMPACT_ATOMS: atom_id res chain seq x y z
N MET A 1 -17.18 -13.73 24.97
CA MET A 1 -16.15 -12.69 24.76
C MET A 1 -15.14 -13.22 23.76
N LEU A 2 -14.49 -12.33 22.95
CA LEU A 2 -13.48 -12.74 21.95
C LEU A 2 -12.16 -12.03 22.25
N ALA A 3 -11.08 -12.78 22.32
CA ALA A 3 -9.71 -12.29 22.25
C ALA A 3 -9.05 -12.75 20.93
N VAL A 4 -8.22 -11.91 20.35
CA VAL A 4 -7.42 -12.23 19.16
C VAL A 4 -5.95 -12.18 19.52
N ALA A 5 -5.20 -13.21 19.19
CA ALA A 5 -3.75 -13.27 19.35
C ALA A 5 -3.08 -13.48 17.99
N VAL A 6 -2.12 -12.62 17.64
CA VAL A 6 -1.35 -12.72 16.39
C VAL A 6 0.09 -13.10 16.72
N LEU A 7 0.57 -14.20 16.15
CA LEU A 7 1.93 -14.70 16.33
C LEU A 7 2.90 -13.95 15.41
N ALA A 8 3.80 -13.14 15.98
CA ALA A 8 4.74 -12.29 15.25
C ALA A 8 6.18 -12.36 15.80
N ALA A 9 6.52 -13.38 16.60
CA ALA A 9 7.80 -13.48 17.31
C ALA A 9 8.95 -14.08 16.48
N GLY A 10 8.67 -14.68 15.32
CA GLY A 10 9.62 -15.45 14.52
C GLY A 10 10.75 -14.63 13.91
N LYS A 11 11.96 -15.23 13.81
CA LYS A 11 13.17 -14.57 13.27
C LYS A 11 13.12 -14.27 11.77
N GLY A 12 12.38 -15.05 10.98
CA GLY A 12 12.23 -14.86 9.54
C GLY A 12 13.53 -14.87 8.73
N THR A 13 14.50 -15.69 9.10
CA THR A 13 15.86 -15.74 8.51
C THR A 13 15.88 -15.97 7.01
N ARG A 14 14.90 -16.72 6.47
CA ARG A 14 14.75 -17.00 5.03
C ARG A 14 14.43 -15.76 4.19
N MET A 15 13.93 -14.68 4.81
CA MET A 15 13.69 -13.39 4.13
C MET A 15 14.98 -12.68 3.72
N LYS A 16 16.13 -13.03 4.32
CA LYS A 16 17.44 -12.38 4.09
C LYS A 16 17.32 -10.85 4.15
N SER A 17 16.74 -10.34 5.23
CA SER A 17 16.41 -8.92 5.41
C SER A 17 16.62 -8.50 6.86
N ASP A 18 17.09 -7.27 7.06
CA ASP A 18 17.18 -6.64 8.39
C ASP A 18 15.80 -6.20 8.90
N LEU A 19 14.80 -6.13 8.01
CA LEU A 19 13.42 -5.85 8.38
C LEU A 19 12.76 -7.13 8.90
N PRO A 20 12.12 -7.11 10.09
CA PRO A 20 11.33 -8.24 10.57
C PRO A 20 10.36 -8.77 9.52
N LYS A 21 10.21 -10.09 9.44
CA LYS A 21 9.34 -10.74 8.45
C LYS A 21 7.94 -10.12 8.41
N VAL A 22 7.34 -9.96 9.58
CA VAL A 22 5.96 -9.44 9.71
C VAL A 22 5.80 -7.97 9.31
N LEU A 23 6.90 -7.22 9.21
CA LEU A 23 6.92 -5.83 8.73
C LEU A 23 7.25 -5.71 7.23
N GLN A 24 7.44 -6.82 6.51
CA GLN A 24 7.62 -6.74 5.05
C GLN A 24 6.35 -6.17 4.40
N PRO A 25 6.51 -5.26 3.42
CA PRO A 25 5.36 -4.67 2.74
C PRO A 25 4.73 -5.63 1.74
N LEU A 26 3.40 -5.56 1.63
CA LEU A 26 2.56 -6.26 0.66
C LEU A 26 1.46 -5.29 0.22
N ALA A 27 1.42 -4.89 -1.05
CA ALA A 27 0.48 -3.91 -1.61
C ALA A 27 0.25 -2.65 -0.73
N GLY A 28 1.33 -2.11 -0.15
CA GLY A 28 1.32 -0.84 0.60
C GLY A 28 1.08 -0.93 2.11
N ALA A 29 0.76 -2.11 2.67
CA ALA A 29 0.68 -2.35 4.11
C ALA A 29 1.65 -3.45 4.52
N THR A 30 2.04 -3.54 5.78
CA THR A 30 2.86 -4.65 6.27
C THR A 30 2.03 -5.92 6.43
N LEU A 31 2.70 -7.10 6.44
CA LEU A 31 2.01 -8.39 6.61
C LEU A 31 1.14 -8.39 7.88
N VAL A 32 1.69 -7.97 9.00
CA VAL A 32 0.99 -7.96 10.28
C VAL A 32 -0.16 -6.94 10.33
N GLU A 33 0.00 -5.77 9.71
CA GLU A 33 -1.10 -4.80 9.60
C GLU A 33 -2.29 -5.36 8.86
N ARG A 34 -2.06 -6.18 7.81
CA ARG A 34 -3.12 -6.88 7.08
C ARG A 34 -3.87 -7.87 7.95
N VAL A 35 -3.11 -8.70 8.67
CA VAL A 35 -3.72 -9.68 9.60
C VAL A 35 -4.54 -8.97 10.67
N LEU A 36 -4.00 -7.90 11.27
CA LEU A 36 -4.72 -7.11 12.27
C LEU A 36 -5.97 -6.42 11.69
N ALA A 37 -5.88 -5.89 10.46
CA ALA A 37 -7.01 -5.25 9.79
C ALA A 37 -8.16 -6.23 9.55
N ASN A 38 -7.86 -7.48 9.17
CA ASN A 38 -8.85 -8.53 8.94
C ASN A 38 -9.61 -8.95 10.21
N CYS A 39 -9.06 -8.65 11.39
CA CYS A 39 -9.71 -8.95 12.66
C CYS A 39 -10.60 -7.82 13.22
N ARG A 40 -10.48 -6.60 12.71
CA ARG A 40 -11.14 -5.42 13.31
C ARG A 40 -12.66 -5.52 13.32
N HIS A 41 -13.25 -6.08 12.25
CA HIS A 41 -14.72 -6.22 12.15
C HIS A 41 -15.30 -7.25 13.12
N LEU A 42 -14.46 -8.15 13.67
CA LEU A 42 -14.88 -9.09 14.72
C LEU A 42 -15.08 -8.40 16.08
N VAL A 43 -14.68 -7.15 16.22
CA VAL A 43 -14.78 -6.33 17.43
C VAL A 43 -14.28 -7.08 18.68
N PRO A 44 -13.03 -7.58 18.69
CA PRO A 44 -12.51 -8.31 19.83
C PRO A 44 -12.36 -7.40 21.05
N GLN A 45 -12.62 -7.94 22.28
CA GLN A 45 -12.37 -7.24 23.53
C GLN A 45 -10.88 -7.07 23.85
N ARG A 46 -10.06 -8.01 23.39
CA ARG A 46 -8.60 -8.00 23.55
C ARG A 46 -7.94 -8.32 22.21
N GLN A 47 -6.94 -7.54 21.86
CA GLN A 47 -6.13 -7.79 20.66
C GLN A 47 -4.65 -7.81 21.06
N LEU A 48 -4.03 -8.99 21.02
CA LEU A 48 -2.69 -9.24 21.50
C LEU A 48 -1.75 -9.58 20.33
N LEU A 49 -0.60 -8.96 20.27
CA LEU A 49 0.46 -9.27 19.32
C LEU A 49 1.64 -9.89 20.07
N ILE A 50 1.95 -11.16 19.77
CA ILE A 50 3.07 -11.85 20.39
C ILE A 50 4.32 -11.53 19.58
N VAL A 51 5.19 -10.74 20.18
CA VAL A 51 6.46 -10.25 19.59
C VAL A 51 7.66 -10.98 20.18
N GLY A 52 8.79 -10.97 19.49
CA GLY A 52 10.00 -11.63 19.96
C GLY A 52 11.25 -11.08 19.29
N HIS A 53 11.63 -11.61 18.13
CA HIS A 53 12.77 -11.08 17.39
C HIS A 53 12.54 -9.63 16.95
N GLN A 54 13.42 -8.71 17.36
CA GLN A 54 13.29 -7.26 17.14
C GLN A 54 11.94 -6.68 17.64
N ALA A 55 11.47 -7.13 18.81
CA ALA A 55 10.19 -6.72 19.40
C ALA A 55 9.99 -5.21 19.39
N GLU A 56 10.96 -4.42 19.88
CA GLU A 56 10.89 -2.96 19.93
C GLU A 56 10.62 -2.31 18.55
N ARG A 57 11.14 -2.91 17.47
CA ARG A 57 10.92 -2.40 16.12
C ARG A 57 9.51 -2.66 15.64
N VAL A 58 8.97 -3.84 15.93
CA VAL A 58 7.58 -4.21 15.62
C VAL A 58 6.62 -3.34 16.43
N GLU A 59 6.85 -3.18 17.73
CA GLU A 59 6.03 -2.35 18.63
C GLU A 59 6.00 -0.90 18.16
N ARG A 60 7.17 -0.32 17.84
CA ARG A 60 7.26 1.05 17.33
C ARG A 60 6.49 1.25 16.02
N SER A 61 6.57 0.28 15.10
CA SER A 61 5.87 0.34 13.82
C SER A 61 4.35 0.31 13.98
N LEU A 62 3.85 -0.36 15.00
CA LEU A 62 2.42 -0.58 15.25
C LEU A 62 1.86 0.25 16.43
N SER A 63 2.65 1.18 16.96
CA SER A 63 2.28 2.02 18.13
C SER A 63 1.02 2.86 17.92
N SER A 64 0.66 3.13 16.66
CA SER A 64 -0.56 3.87 16.29
C SER A 64 -1.81 2.99 16.20
N VAL A 65 -1.70 1.66 16.31
CA VAL A 65 -2.86 0.75 16.25
C VAL A 65 -3.61 0.78 17.57
N PRO A 66 -4.86 1.29 17.60
CA PRO A 66 -5.60 1.44 18.85
C PRO A 66 -5.92 0.08 19.51
N GLY A 67 -5.73 -0.01 20.80
CA GLY A 67 -6.13 -1.18 21.62
C GLY A 67 -5.27 -2.43 21.37
N LEU A 68 -4.13 -2.32 20.69
CA LEU A 68 -3.20 -3.41 20.50
C LEU A 68 -2.29 -3.57 21.71
N GLU A 69 -2.25 -4.76 22.27
CA GLU A 69 -1.42 -5.15 23.40
C GLU A 69 -0.24 -5.99 22.90
N PHE A 70 0.97 -5.69 23.38
CA PHE A 70 2.16 -6.45 23.01
C PHE A 70 2.52 -7.44 24.11
N VAL A 71 2.84 -8.67 23.72
CA VAL A 71 3.24 -9.75 24.62
C VAL A 71 4.57 -10.31 24.15
N LEU A 72 5.59 -10.27 25.01
CA LEU A 72 6.93 -10.70 24.64
C LEU A 72 7.08 -12.22 24.79
N GLN A 73 7.54 -12.87 23.71
CA GLN A 73 7.99 -14.25 23.74
C GLN A 73 9.52 -14.30 23.79
N GLN A 74 10.08 -14.74 24.90
CA GLN A 74 11.53 -14.93 25.06
C GLN A 74 11.84 -16.13 25.99
N PRO A 75 12.64 -17.13 25.51
CA PRO A 75 13.13 -17.32 24.14
C PRO A 75 12.00 -17.76 23.17
N GLN A 76 12.28 -17.83 21.85
CA GLN A 76 11.33 -18.31 20.87
C GLN A 76 11.39 -19.84 20.77
N ASN A 77 10.65 -20.54 21.62
CA ASN A 77 10.63 -22.01 21.73
C ASN A 77 9.40 -22.65 21.09
N GLY A 78 8.95 -22.14 19.94
CA GLY A 78 7.83 -22.70 19.21
C GLY A 78 6.50 -21.95 19.41
N THR A 79 5.48 -22.36 18.66
CA THR A 79 4.16 -21.71 18.60
C THR A 79 3.34 -21.94 19.87
N GLY A 80 3.46 -23.11 20.50
CA GLY A 80 2.85 -23.38 21.79
C GLY A 80 3.43 -22.48 22.89
N HIS A 81 4.76 -22.31 22.93
CA HIS A 81 5.41 -21.37 23.86
C HIS A 81 4.94 -19.93 23.64
N ALA A 82 4.72 -19.52 22.40
CA ALA A 82 4.17 -18.19 22.11
C ALA A 82 2.80 -17.99 22.76
N VAL A 83 1.89 -18.95 22.61
CA VAL A 83 0.55 -18.88 23.19
C VAL A 83 0.57 -19.06 24.72
N GLN A 84 1.53 -19.79 25.29
CA GLN A 84 1.73 -19.84 26.75
C GLN A 84 1.98 -18.46 27.37
N GLN A 85 2.60 -17.52 26.64
CA GLN A 85 2.80 -16.15 27.13
C GLN A 85 1.48 -15.40 27.37
N LEU A 86 0.35 -15.91 26.89
CA LEU A 86 -0.96 -15.34 27.11
C LEU A 86 -1.61 -15.76 28.43
N LEU A 87 -1.05 -16.73 29.16
CA LEU A 87 -1.62 -17.23 30.42
C LEU A 87 -1.78 -16.13 31.47
N GLU A 88 -0.81 -15.24 31.59
CA GLU A 88 -0.86 -14.12 32.53
C GLU A 88 -1.75 -12.98 31.98
N PRO A 89 -1.53 -12.44 30.75
CA PRO A 89 -2.38 -11.38 30.21
C PRO A 89 -3.86 -11.73 30.11
N LEU A 90 -4.21 -12.99 29.87
CA LEU A 90 -5.58 -13.47 29.78
C LEU A 90 -6.07 -14.19 31.07
N ALA A 91 -5.39 -13.98 32.20
CA ALA A 91 -5.86 -14.53 33.48
C ALA A 91 -7.27 -14.06 33.80
N GLY A 92 -8.17 -14.99 34.05
CA GLY A 92 -9.59 -14.69 34.31
C GLY A 92 -10.45 -14.36 33.09
N PHE A 93 -9.87 -14.32 31.88
CA PHE A 93 -10.65 -14.14 30.66
C PHE A 93 -11.55 -15.35 30.40
N GLN A 94 -12.82 -15.08 30.07
CA GLN A 94 -13.82 -16.11 29.75
C GLN A 94 -14.30 -15.90 28.31
N GLY A 95 -14.00 -16.84 27.44
CA GLY A 95 -14.45 -16.74 26.04
C GLY A 95 -13.54 -17.44 25.05
N GLU A 96 -13.63 -17.01 23.82
CA GLU A 96 -12.93 -17.57 22.67
C GLU A 96 -11.59 -16.86 22.45
N LEU A 97 -10.55 -17.61 22.14
CA LEU A 97 -9.26 -17.10 21.66
C LEU A 97 -9.06 -17.46 20.19
N LEU A 98 -9.03 -16.46 19.33
CA LEU A 98 -8.65 -16.61 17.92
C LEU A 98 -7.13 -16.42 17.79
N VAL A 99 -6.41 -17.45 17.35
CA VAL A 99 -4.97 -17.42 17.14
C VAL A 99 -4.67 -17.36 15.63
N LEU A 100 -3.88 -16.38 15.23
CA LEU A 100 -3.52 -16.11 13.84
C LEU A 100 -2.00 -16.01 13.68
N ASN A 101 -1.50 -16.34 12.50
CA ASN A 101 -0.11 -16.11 12.14
C ASN A 101 0.05 -14.72 11.49
N GLY A 102 0.99 -13.91 11.95
CA GLY A 102 1.27 -12.57 11.43
C GLY A 102 1.86 -12.54 10.02
N ASP A 103 2.13 -13.68 9.44
CA ASP A 103 2.68 -13.89 8.10
C ASP A 103 1.70 -14.55 7.11
N VAL A 104 0.41 -14.64 7.45
CA VAL A 104 -0.67 -15.15 6.58
C VAL A 104 -1.61 -14.00 6.19
N PRO A 105 -1.18 -13.10 5.29
CA PRO A 105 -1.85 -11.82 5.04
C PRO A 105 -3.06 -11.90 4.10
N LEU A 106 -3.28 -13.04 3.42
CA LEU A 106 -4.33 -13.19 2.41
C LEU A 106 -5.66 -13.71 2.96
N LEU A 107 -5.72 -14.00 4.26
CA LEU A 107 -6.91 -14.46 4.94
C LEU A 107 -8.03 -13.42 4.85
N ARG A 108 -9.24 -13.86 4.53
CA ARG A 108 -10.39 -12.96 4.36
C ARG A 108 -11.16 -12.78 5.66
N PRO A 109 -11.76 -11.59 5.89
CA PRO A 109 -12.63 -11.35 7.03
C PRO A 109 -13.77 -12.36 7.14
N GLY A 110 -14.46 -12.68 6.05
CA GLY A 110 -15.57 -13.65 6.03
C GLY A 110 -15.16 -15.05 6.47
N THR A 111 -13.94 -15.49 6.14
CA THR A 111 -13.40 -16.78 6.57
C THR A 111 -13.21 -16.83 8.10
N LEU A 112 -12.80 -15.73 8.71
CA LEU A 112 -12.72 -15.62 10.17
C LEU A 112 -14.09 -15.64 10.84
N GLU A 113 -15.08 -15.00 10.23
CA GLU A 113 -16.48 -15.04 10.71
C GLU A 113 -17.03 -16.47 10.64
N GLU A 114 -16.81 -17.17 9.54
CA GLU A 114 -17.22 -18.57 9.36
C GLU A 114 -16.53 -19.48 10.38
N LEU A 115 -15.24 -19.27 10.65
CA LEU A 115 -14.49 -20.04 11.65
C LEU A 115 -15.09 -19.87 13.05
N LEU A 116 -15.39 -18.63 13.45
CA LEU A 116 -16.02 -18.33 14.73
C LEU A 116 -17.45 -18.90 14.81
N ALA A 117 -18.23 -18.78 13.72
CA ALA A 117 -19.57 -19.34 13.66
C ALA A 117 -19.57 -20.88 13.81
N LYS A 118 -18.63 -21.54 13.11
CA LYS A 118 -18.40 -22.99 13.21
C LYS A 118 -18.01 -23.41 14.63
N HIS A 119 -17.08 -22.66 15.26
CA HIS A 119 -16.65 -22.90 16.63
C HIS A 119 -17.83 -22.86 17.61
N ARG A 120 -18.63 -21.80 17.55
CA ARG A 120 -19.79 -21.58 18.42
C ARG A 120 -20.88 -22.63 18.20
N SER A 121 -21.19 -22.94 16.95
CA SER A 121 -22.27 -23.91 16.62
C SER A 121 -21.92 -25.34 16.97
N SER A 122 -20.64 -25.72 16.90
CA SER A 122 -20.17 -27.08 17.22
C SER A 122 -19.96 -27.31 18.73
N GLY A 123 -19.85 -26.23 19.53
CA GLY A 123 -19.46 -26.33 20.95
C GLY A 123 -18.05 -26.93 21.13
N ALA A 124 -17.18 -26.81 20.11
CA ALA A 124 -15.87 -27.39 20.12
C ALA A 124 -14.93 -26.72 21.14
N ALA A 125 -13.95 -27.47 21.64
CA ALA A 125 -12.87 -26.92 22.44
C ALA A 125 -11.83 -26.20 21.54
N VAL A 126 -11.68 -26.69 20.31
CA VAL A 126 -10.87 -26.05 19.27
C VAL A 126 -11.51 -26.26 17.90
N THR A 127 -11.50 -25.19 17.09
CA THR A 127 -11.81 -25.23 15.65
C THR A 127 -10.62 -24.70 14.89
N LEU A 128 -10.08 -25.50 13.95
CA LEU A 128 -8.93 -25.09 13.15
C LEU A 128 -9.32 -24.84 11.71
N LEU A 129 -8.61 -23.92 11.08
CA LEU A 129 -8.73 -23.65 9.66
C LEU A 129 -7.83 -24.64 8.88
N THR A 130 -8.37 -25.22 7.83
CA THR A 130 -7.65 -26.17 6.98
C THR A 130 -7.78 -25.83 5.51
N ALA A 131 -6.87 -26.34 4.67
CA ALA A 131 -6.99 -26.31 3.23
C ALA A 131 -6.52 -27.61 2.62
N ARG A 132 -7.04 -27.97 1.43
CA ARG A 132 -6.48 -29.04 0.60
C ARG A 132 -5.51 -28.44 -0.40
N LEU A 133 -4.24 -28.80 -0.26
CA LEU A 133 -3.17 -28.35 -1.14
C LEU A 133 -2.72 -29.48 -2.06
N ALA A 134 -2.51 -29.18 -3.35
CA ALA A 134 -1.94 -30.13 -4.30
C ALA A 134 -0.50 -30.51 -3.91
N ASP A 135 0.28 -29.55 -3.43
CA ASP A 135 1.56 -29.75 -2.79
C ASP A 135 1.52 -29.25 -1.34
N PRO A 136 1.34 -30.16 -0.37
CA PRO A 136 1.24 -29.80 1.04
C PRO A 136 2.62 -29.73 1.74
N THR A 137 3.71 -29.68 1.00
CA THR A 137 5.06 -29.63 1.56
C THR A 137 5.25 -28.44 2.51
N GLY A 138 5.76 -28.71 3.70
CA GLY A 138 6.01 -27.72 4.75
C GLY A 138 4.84 -27.41 5.67
N TYR A 139 3.64 -27.93 5.40
CA TYR A 139 2.46 -27.76 6.25
C TYR A 139 2.24 -28.99 7.15
N GLY A 140 1.72 -28.80 8.35
CA GLY A 140 1.19 -29.88 9.19
C GLY A 140 0.01 -30.59 8.51
N ARG A 141 -0.12 -31.88 8.74
CA ARG A 141 -1.22 -32.71 8.21
C ARG A 141 -2.31 -32.86 9.24
N VAL A 142 -3.55 -32.62 8.83
CA VAL A 142 -4.73 -32.74 9.70
C VAL A 142 -5.41 -34.07 9.45
N PHE A 143 -5.64 -34.84 10.53
CA PHE A 143 -6.35 -36.09 10.48
C PHE A 143 -7.76 -35.92 11.06
N ALA A 144 -8.75 -36.06 10.21
CA ALA A 144 -10.16 -35.87 10.56
C ALA A 144 -11.01 -37.01 10.02
N ASP A 145 -12.11 -37.30 10.73
CA ASP A 145 -13.12 -38.24 10.27
C ASP A 145 -14.10 -37.62 9.25
N GLU A 146 -15.01 -38.45 8.72
CA GLU A 146 -16.02 -38.00 7.75
C GLU A 146 -17.02 -36.97 8.32
N GLN A 147 -17.12 -36.83 9.62
CA GLN A 147 -17.95 -35.84 10.31
C GLN A 147 -17.16 -34.54 10.59
N GLY A 148 -15.91 -34.45 10.15
CA GLY A 148 -15.04 -33.30 10.34
C GLY A 148 -14.49 -33.16 11.76
N ARG A 149 -14.52 -34.22 12.56
CA ARG A 149 -13.87 -34.24 13.88
C ARG A 149 -12.39 -34.54 13.71
N VAL A 150 -11.56 -33.72 14.32
CA VAL A 150 -10.11 -33.81 14.21
C VAL A 150 -9.54 -34.69 15.33
N SER A 151 -8.76 -35.66 14.97
CA SER A 151 -8.05 -36.52 15.94
C SER A 151 -6.64 -36.00 16.28
N GLY A 152 -6.04 -35.20 15.39
CA GLY A 152 -4.73 -34.61 15.63
C GLY A 152 -4.13 -33.95 14.39
N ILE A 153 -3.00 -33.29 14.61
CA ILE A 153 -2.15 -32.70 13.57
C ILE A 153 -0.77 -33.28 13.71
N VAL A 154 -0.13 -33.63 12.59
CA VAL A 154 1.26 -34.05 12.55
C VAL A 154 2.05 -33.09 11.71
N GLU A 155 3.07 -32.46 12.30
CA GLU A 155 3.90 -31.49 11.60
C GLU A 155 4.67 -32.17 10.44
N HIS A 156 4.96 -31.40 9.38
CA HIS A 156 5.54 -31.95 8.15
C HIS A 156 6.81 -32.81 8.38
N ARG A 157 7.66 -32.37 9.30
CA ARG A 157 8.92 -33.04 9.62
C ARG A 157 8.70 -34.37 10.35
N ASP A 158 7.69 -34.42 11.20
CA ASP A 158 7.33 -35.59 12.02
C ASP A 158 6.45 -36.59 11.26
N CYS A 159 5.99 -36.26 10.03
CA CYS A 159 5.15 -37.12 9.21
C CYS A 159 5.91 -38.33 8.69
N SER A 160 5.30 -39.53 8.82
CA SER A 160 5.67 -40.72 8.05
C SER A 160 5.41 -40.49 6.55
N GLU A 161 5.96 -41.38 5.68
CA GLU A 161 5.72 -41.33 4.23
C GLU A 161 4.22 -41.46 3.87
N GLU A 162 3.48 -42.25 4.62
CA GLU A 162 2.05 -42.45 4.44
C GLU A 162 1.30 -41.15 4.83
N GLN A 163 1.63 -40.59 5.98
CA GLN A 163 1.01 -39.33 6.47
C GLN A 163 1.27 -38.14 5.52
N ARG A 164 2.43 -38.10 4.86
CA ARG A 164 2.76 -37.05 3.88
C ARG A 164 1.84 -37.04 2.67
N ARG A 165 1.16 -38.14 2.35
CA ARG A 165 0.19 -38.23 1.24
C ARG A 165 -1.14 -37.52 1.55
N ASN A 166 -1.42 -37.24 2.82
CA ASN A 166 -2.60 -36.49 3.19
C ASN A 166 -2.48 -35.04 2.71
N THR A 167 -3.45 -34.60 1.92
CA THR A 167 -3.49 -33.24 1.34
C THR A 167 -4.21 -32.23 2.23
N LEU A 168 -4.92 -32.67 3.29
CA LEU A 168 -5.58 -31.79 4.24
C LEU A 168 -4.53 -31.19 5.18
N THR A 169 -4.32 -29.89 5.07
CA THR A 169 -3.25 -29.16 5.75
C THR A 169 -3.77 -28.25 6.84
N ASN A 170 -2.95 -28.04 7.84
CA ASN A 170 -3.18 -27.08 8.91
C ASN A 170 -2.77 -25.68 8.48
N ALA A 171 -3.71 -24.71 8.55
CA ALA A 171 -3.43 -23.31 8.27
C ALA A 171 -2.66 -22.57 9.38
N GLY A 172 -2.55 -23.20 10.57
CA GLY A 172 -1.98 -22.53 11.74
C GLY A 172 -2.88 -21.45 12.33
N ILE A 173 -4.17 -21.50 12.03
CA ILE A 173 -5.20 -20.56 12.47
C ILE A 173 -6.25 -21.33 13.24
N TYR A 174 -6.55 -20.86 14.46
CA TYR A 174 -7.39 -21.58 15.40
C TYR A 174 -8.35 -20.68 16.15
N CYS A 175 -9.54 -21.19 16.46
CA CYS A 175 -10.40 -20.65 17.48
C CYS A 175 -10.48 -21.64 18.63
N PHE A 176 -10.08 -21.23 19.83
CA PHE A 176 -10.08 -22.05 21.04
C PHE A 176 -11.10 -21.55 22.07
N ASP A 177 -11.70 -22.45 22.83
CA ASP A 177 -12.18 -22.15 24.16
C ASP A 177 -10.98 -21.87 25.07
N TRP A 178 -10.81 -20.60 25.47
CA TRP A 178 -9.64 -20.19 26.25
C TRP A 178 -9.48 -20.95 27.56
N ALA A 179 -10.57 -21.17 28.28
CA ALA A 179 -10.51 -21.84 29.57
C ALA A 179 -9.98 -23.26 29.44
N LYS A 180 -10.35 -23.99 28.37
CA LYS A 180 -9.86 -25.31 28.09
C LYS A 180 -8.41 -25.28 27.59
N LEU A 181 -8.07 -24.36 26.67
CA LEU A 181 -6.71 -24.21 26.16
C LEU A 181 -5.71 -23.93 27.29
N ALA A 182 -6.04 -23.00 28.20
CA ALA A 182 -5.18 -22.62 29.30
C ALA A 182 -4.79 -23.81 30.22
N THR A 183 -5.65 -24.85 30.31
CA THR A 183 -5.33 -26.06 31.11
C THR A 183 -4.34 -26.99 30.44
N VAL A 184 -4.29 -27.04 29.12
CA VAL A 184 -3.43 -27.98 28.37
C VAL A 184 -2.10 -27.32 27.93
N LEU A 185 -2.03 -26.01 27.79
CA LEU A 185 -0.81 -25.30 27.43
C LEU A 185 0.41 -25.65 28.30
N PRO A 186 0.31 -25.76 29.64
CA PRO A 186 1.44 -26.16 30.49
C PRO A 186 1.87 -27.62 30.33
N LEU A 187 1.08 -28.45 29.65
CA LEU A 187 1.35 -29.86 29.42
C LEU A 187 2.10 -30.16 28.13
N LEU A 188 2.34 -29.13 27.30
CA LEU A 188 3.08 -29.28 26.05
C LEU A 188 4.51 -29.78 26.31
N SER A 189 5.00 -30.67 25.45
CA SER A 189 6.35 -31.20 25.50
C SER A 189 7.18 -30.78 24.29
N THR A 190 8.48 -31.00 24.38
CA THR A 190 9.44 -30.76 23.30
C THR A 190 9.87 -32.06 22.61
N ASP A 191 9.12 -33.15 22.79
CA ASP A 191 9.41 -34.46 22.21
C ASP A 191 8.97 -34.52 20.73
N ASN A 192 9.71 -33.79 19.88
CA ASN A 192 9.48 -33.68 18.43
C ASN A 192 10.80 -33.33 17.71
N ASP A 193 10.80 -33.37 16.36
CA ASP A 193 11.98 -33.18 15.51
C ASP A 193 12.69 -31.82 15.74
N GLN A 194 11.97 -30.80 16.12
CA GLN A 194 12.51 -29.44 16.31
C GLN A 194 12.88 -29.13 17.78
N GLY A 195 12.45 -29.94 18.74
CA GLY A 195 12.62 -29.67 20.17
C GLY A 195 11.87 -28.43 20.66
N GLU A 196 10.72 -28.12 20.02
CA GLU A 196 9.91 -26.93 20.30
C GLU A 196 8.55 -27.31 20.89
N LEU A 197 7.91 -26.37 21.58
CA LEU A 197 6.52 -26.53 22.05
C LEU A 197 5.58 -26.20 20.89
N TYR A 198 4.92 -27.21 20.34
CA TYR A 198 3.98 -27.04 19.24
C TYR A 198 2.57 -26.73 19.73
N LEU A 199 1.96 -25.69 19.20
CA LEU A 199 0.55 -25.39 19.46
C LEU A 199 -0.38 -26.48 18.89
N THR A 200 0.05 -27.13 17.80
CA THR A 200 -0.67 -28.22 17.14
C THR A 200 -0.92 -29.43 18.07
N ASP A 201 -0.04 -29.67 19.04
CA ASP A 201 -0.20 -30.76 20.00
C ASP A 201 -1.41 -30.56 20.93
N THR A 202 -1.81 -29.31 21.18
CA THR A 202 -3.01 -29.02 21.99
C THR A 202 -4.29 -29.57 21.34
N VAL A 203 -4.32 -29.73 20.00
CA VAL A 203 -5.51 -30.20 19.28
C VAL A 203 -5.86 -31.64 19.67
N ALA A 204 -4.87 -32.49 19.86
CA ALA A 204 -5.09 -33.87 20.32
C ALA A 204 -5.50 -33.94 21.81
N MET A 205 -5.16 -32.92 22.61
CA MET A 205 -5.50 -32.84 24.03
C MET A 205 -6.89 -32.24 24.28
N LEU A 206 -7.48 -31.60 23.26
CA LEU A 206 -8.74 -30.86 23.36
C LEU A 206 -9.87 -31.61 22.64
N SER A 207 -11.01 -31.77 23.30
CA SER A 207 -12.19 -32.44 22.73
C SER A 207 -13.46 -31.65 23.07
N PRO A 208 -14.38 -31.51 22.10
CA PRO A 208 -14.24 -31.87 20.68
C PRO A 208 -13.35 -30.90 19.92
N ALA A 209 -12.60 -31.44 18.93
CA ALA A 209 -11.83 -30.68 17.96
C ALA A 209 -12.48 -30.84 16.57
N VAL A 210 -12.68 -29.74 15.86
CA VAL A 210 -13.29 -29.75 14.51
C VAL A 210 -12.50 -28.84 13.57
N HIS A 211 -12.73 -28.96 12.26
CA HIS A 211 -12.09 -28.09 11.31
C HIS A 211 -13.09 -27.40 10.38
N LEU A 212 -12.66 -26.27 9.81
CA LEU A 212 -13.28 -25.57 8.68
C LEU A 212 -12.30 -25.58 7.52
N GLU A 213 -12.68 -26.17 6.40
CA GLU A 213 -11.87 -26.14 5.17
C GLU A 213 -12.16 -24.83 4.41
N VAL A 214 -11.11 -24.04 4.07
CA VAL A 214 -11.25 -22.81 3.31
C VAL A 214 -11.69 -23.08 1.88
N ALA A 215 -12.51 -22.21 1.32
CA ALA A 215 -12.94 -22.30 -0.07
C ALA A 215 -11.82 -21.90 -1.06
N ASP A 216 -10.94 -20.97 -0.68
CA ASP A 216 -9.82 -20.49 -1.46
C ASP A 216 -8.50 -20.84 -0.76
N PRO A 217 -7.75 -21.84 -1.24
CA PRO A 217 -6.50 -22.25 -0.61
C PRO A 217 -5.43 -21.15 -0.51
N ASP A 218 -5.50 -20.13 -1.35
CA ASP A 218 -4.56 -19.02 -1.29
C ASP A 218 -4.66 -18.22 0.03
N GLU A 219 -5.79 -18.31 0.73
CA GLU A 219 -5.98 -17.61 2.00
C GLU A 219 -5.00 -18.02 3.09
N ILE A 220 -4.52 -19.26 3.05
CA ILE A 220 -3.62 -19.82 4.07
C ILE A 220 -2.13 -19.68 3.70
N ASN A 221 -1.81 -19.05 2.57
CA ASN A 221 -0.42 -18.91 2.14
C ASN A 221 0.39 -18.09 3.14
N GLY A 222 1.31 -18.78 3.83
CA GLY A 222 2.26 -18.16 4.74
C GLY A 222 3.51 -17.68 3.99
N ILE A 223 3.99 -16.47 4.35
CA ILE A 223 5.15 -15.86 3.73
C ILE A 223 6.40 -16.13 4.58
N ASN A 224 7.36 -16.86 4.05
CA ASN A 224 8.61 -17.17 4.72
C ASN A 224 9.84 -16.66 3.98
N ASP A 225 9.73 -16.40 2.69
CA ASP A 225 10.81 -15.92 1.82
C ASP A 225 10.28 -14.94 0.77
N ARG A 226 11.19 -14.42 -0.07
CA ARG A 226 10.87 -13.43 -1.11
C ARG A 226 10.03 -14.00 -2.25
N LEU A 227 10.14 -15.28 -2.55
CA LEU A 227 9.33 -15.92 -3.59
C LEU A 227 7.87 -16.01 -3.14
N GLN A 228 7.63 -16.50 -1.93
CA GLN A 228 6.29 -16.54 -1.34
C GLN A 228 5.68 -15.14 -1.18
N LEU A 229 6.50 -14.12 -0.83
CA LEU A 229 6.05 -12.73 -0.79
C LEU A 229 5.55 -12.26 -2.17
N ALA A 230 6.30 -12.53 -3.24
CA ALA A 230 5.91 -12.17 -4.60
C ALA A 230 4.66 -12.92 -5.08
N GLN A 231 4.50 -14.19 -4.71
CA GLN A 231 3.30 -14.98 -5.00
C GLN A 231 2.07 -14.41 -4.30
N CYS A 232 2.17 -14.08 -3.02
CA CYS A 232 1.07 -13.44 -2.28
C CYS A 232 0.73 -12.04 -2.83
N GLU A 233 1.73 -11.25 -3.26
CA GLU A 233 1.50 -9.97 -3.94
C GLU A 233 0.68 -10.19 -5.22
N ALA A 234 1.04 -11.18 -6.05
CA ALA A 234 0.33 -11.48 -7.29
C ALA A 234 -1.14 -11.86 -7.04
N VAL A 235 -1.41 -12.70 -6.03
CA VAL A 235 -2.77 -13.09 -5.64
C VAL A 235 -3.57 -11.87 -5.17
N LEU A 236 -2.99 -11.03 -4.32
CA LEU A 236 -3.67 -9.83 -3.82
C LEU A 236 -3.96 -8.83 -4.95
N GLN A 237 -2.99 -8.59 -5.84
CA GLN A 237 -3.17 -7.72 -7.00
C GLN A 237 -4.29 -8.23 -7.91
N GLU A 238 -4.36 -9.54 -8.15
CA GLU A 238 -5.45 -10.12 -8.92
C GLU A 238 -6.81 -9.92 -8.26
N ARG A 239 -6.91 -10.11 -6.92
CA ARG A 239 -8.14 -9.85 -6.17
C ARG A 239 -8.57 -8.38 -6.28
N LEU A 240 -7.65 -7.42 -6.15
CA LEU A 240 -7.93 -5.99 -6.26
C LEU A 240 -8.42 -5.61 -7.66
N ARG A 241 -7.75 -6.09 -8.71
CA ARG A 241 -8.15 -5.83 -10.09
C ARG A 241 -9.53 -6.42 -10.41
N ARG A 242 -9.78 -7.67 -10.01
CA ARG A 242 -11.11 -8.31 -10.20
C ARG A 242 -12.21 -7.56 -9.48
N HIS A 243 -11.95 -7.10 -8.26
CA HIS A 243 -12.92 -6.28 -7.52
C HIS A 243 -13.30 -5.03 -8.32
N TRP A 244 -12.32 -4.23 -8.76
CA TRP A 244 -12.59 -3.01 -9.48
C TRP A 244 -13.18 -3.23 -10.89
N MET A 245 -12.81 -4.30 -11.57
CA MET A 245 -13.48 -4.69 -12.83
C MET A 245 -14.95 -5.05 -12.60
N ALA A 246 -15.27 -5.71 -11.50
CA ALA A 246 -16.67 -6.01 -11.14
C ALA A 246 -17.45 -4.73 -10.77
N GLU A 247 -16.77 -3.71 -10.23
CA GLU A 247 -17.34 -2.38 -9.94
C GLU A 247 -17.38 -1.44 -11.17
N GLY A 248 -17.03 -1.93 -12.38
CA GLY A 248 -17.17 -1.19 -13.63
C GLY A 248 -15.93 -0.44 -14.11
N VAL A 249 -14.76 -0.69 -13.55
CA VAL A 249 -13.48 -0.15 -14.07
C VAL A 249 -12.97 -1.01 -15.21
N SER A 250 -12.60 -0.38 -16.32
CA SER A 250 -12.01 -1.05 -17.48
C SER A 250 -10.49 -1.02 -17.42
N PHE A 251 -9.84 -2.19 -17.43
CA PHE A 251 -8.38 -2.32 -17.60
C PHE A 251 -8.09 -2.92 -18.96
N THR A 252 -7.26 -2.27 -19.77
CA THR A 252 -6.87 -2.81 -21.09
C THR A 252 -5.82 -3.90 -20.99
N ASP A 253 -4.95 -3.83 -19.98
CA ASP A 253 -4.01 -4.88 -19.59
C ASP A 253 -3.93 -4.97 -18.05
N PRO A 254 -4.86 -5.71 -17.43
CA PRO A 254 -4.91 -5.78 -15.96
C PRO A 254 -3.60 -6.27 -15.33
N ALA A 255 -2.91 -7.22 -15.96
CA ALA A 255 -1.72 -7.86 -15.39
C ALA A 255 -0.54 -6.90 -15.19
N SER A 256 -0.45 -5.85 -16.02
CA SER A 256 0.60 -4.84 -15.92
C SER A 256 0.31 -3.72 -14.91
N CYS A 257 -0.91 -3.68 -14.35
CA CYS A 257 -1.34 -2.64 -13.43
C CYS A 257 -1.26 -3.10 -11.98
N THR A 258 -0.82 -2.20 -11.07
CA THR A 258 -0.79 -2.47 -9.62
C THR A 258 -1.63 -1.49 -8.84
N LEU A 259 -2.33 -1.99 -7.83
CA LEU A 259 -3.26 -1.24 -7.01
C LEU A 259 -2.89 -1.36 -5.53
N SER A 260 -3.01 -0.29 -4.77
CA SER A 260 -3.08 -0.38 -3.31
C SER A 260 -4.52 -0.58 -2.85
N GLU A 261 -4.71 -1.16 -1.67
CA GLU A 261 -6.05 -1.31 -1.08
C GLU A 261 -6.73 0.03 -0.75
N GLY A 262 -5.95 1.10 -0.61
CA GLY A 262 -6.44 2.45 -0.40
C GLY A 262 -6.97 3.13 -1.67
N THR A 263 -6.75 2.54 -2.85
CA THR A 263 -7.22 3.10 -4.12
C THR A 263 -8.74 3.00 -4.24
N ARG A 264 -9.35 4.06 -4.76
CA ARG A 264 -10.79 4.12 -5.05
C ARG A 264 -10.99 4.62 -6.47
N PHE A 265 -11.94 4.03 -7.19
CA PHE A 265 -12.31 4.44 -8.52
C PHE A 265 -13.80 4.79 -8.58
N GLY A 266 -14.13 5.79 -9.39
CA GLY A 266 -15.47 6.08 -9.82
C GLY A 266 -15.93 5.16 -10.96
N ARG A 267 -17.07 5.50 -11.58
CA ARG A 267 -17.67 4.76 -12.70
C ARG A 267 -16.98 5.12 -14.01
N ASP A 268 -17.02 4.19 -14.96
CA ASP A 268 -16.55 4.39 -16.34
C ASP A 268 -15.10 4.84 -16.45
N VAL A 269 -14.26 4.41 -15.51
CA VAL A 269 -12.83 4.70 -15.54
C VAL A 269 -12.13 3.71 -16.49
N LEU A 270 -11.29 4.23 -17.37
CA LEU A 270 -10.43 3.45 -18.26
C LEU A 270 -8.99 3.51 -17.75
N VAL A 271 -8.41 2.36 -17.43
CA VAL A 271 -7.00 2.20 -17.04
C VAL A 271 -6.25 1.48 -18.15
N GLU A 272 -5.25 2.16 -18.71
CA GLU A 272 -4.36 1.63 -19.74
C GLU A 272 -3.15 0.89 -19.13
N PRO A 273 -2.30 0.20 -19.92
CA PRO A 273 -1.24 -0.64 -19.40
C PRO A 273 -0.21 0.10 -18.53
N GLN A 274 0.43 -0.64 -17.61
CA GLN A 274 1.56 -0.17 -16.78
C GLN A 274 1.20 1.02 -15.87
N CYS A 275 -0.04 1.06 -15.37
CA CYS A 275 -0.46 2.05 -14.40
C CYS A 275 -0.31 1.53 -12.96
N HIS A 276 0.22 2.38 -12.09
CA HIS A 276 0.48 2.05 -10.69
C HIS A 276 -0.22 3.03 -9.76
N PHE A 277 -1.11 2.53 -8.92
CA PHE A 277 -1.84 3.32 -7.94
C PHE A 277 -1.36 2.98 -6.54
N ARG A 278 -0.86 3.98 -5.80
CA ARG A 278 -0.29 3.79 -4.46
C ARG A 278 -1.00 4.63 -3.41
N GLY A 279 -0.93 4.17 -2.17
CA GLY A 279 -1.49 4.87 -1.01
C GLY A 279 -3.01 5.08 -1.12
N ALA A 280 -3.49 6.21 -0.61
CA ALA A 280 -4.91 6.59 -0.61
C ALA A 280 -5.26 7.41 -1.86
N THR A 281 -5.18 6.79 -3.04
CA THR A 281 -5.48 7.45 -4.32
C THR A 281 -6.97 7.33 -4.66
N GLN A 282 -7.56 8.44 -5.13
CA GLN A 282 -8.96 8.53 -5.53
C GLN A 282 -9.06 8.98 -6.99
N ILE A 283 -9.80 8.25 -7.80
CA ILE A 283 -10.03 8.52 -9.23
C ILE A 283 -11.52 8.71 -9.44
N GLY A 284 -11.91 9.86 -9.95
CA GLY A 284 -13.31 10.23 -10.25
C GLY A 284 -13.90 9.47 -11.44
N ASN A 285 -15.16 9.80 -11.75
CA ASN A 285 -15.89 9.15 -12.84
C ASN A 285 -15.36 9.56 -14.22
N GLY A 286 -15.40 8.65 -15.18
CA GLY A 286 -15.07 8.94 -16.58
C GLY A 286 -13.61 9.31 -16.81
N CYS A 287 -12.72 9.03 -15.86
CA CYS A 287 -11.29 9.30 -16.01
C CYS A 287 -10.61 8.32 -16.96
N ARG A 288 -9.63 8.79 -17.70
CA ARG A 288 -8.71 7.98 -18.51
C ARG A 288 -7.31 8.06 -17.95
N ILE A 289 -6.79 6.95 -17.46
CA ILE A 289 -5.48 6.87 -16.82
C ILE A 289 -4.58 5.92 -17.60
N GLY A 290 -3.51 6.46 -18.13
CA GLY A 290 -2.47 5.64 -18.75
C GLY A 290 -2.02 6.12 -20.13
N PRO A 291 -1.15 5.32 -20.78
CA PRO A 291 -0.36 4.26 -20.16
C PRO A 291 0.80 4.79 -19.32
N GLY A 292 1.44 3.92 -18.53
CA GLY A 292 2.69 4.23 -17.83
C GLY A 292 2.59 5.31 -16.74
N CYS A 293 1.46 5.40 -16.05
CA CYS A 293 1.25 6.38 -14.99
C CYS A 293 1.56 5.83 -13.59
N LEU A 294 2.19 6.67 -12.75
CA LEU A 294 2.28 6.45 -11.32
C LEU A 294 1.48 7.51 -10.59
N ILE A 295 0.43 7.10 -9.87
CA ILE A 295 -0.42 7.99 -9.07
C ILE A 295 -0.37 7.53 -7.62
N GLU A 296 0.08 8.41 -6.73
CA GLU A 296 0.31 8.12 -5.32
C GLU A 296 -0.30 9.21 -4.44
N ASN A 297 -1.12 8.81 -3.44
CA ASN A 297 -1.76 9.71 -2.48
C ASN A 297 -2.42 10.95 -3.13
N SER A 298 -3.05 10.77 -4.28
CA SER A 298 -3.59 11.86 -5.08
C SER A 298 -5.07 11.70 -5.34
N SER A 299 -5.77 12.83 -5.50
CA SER A 299 -7.19 12.87 -5.81
C SER A 299 -7.41 13.51 -7.17
N LEU A 300 -8.06 12.75 -8.07
CA LEU A 300 -8.46 13.19 -9.40
C LEU A 300 -9.98 13.22 -9.45
N ALA A 301 -10.55 14.36 -9.81
CA ALA A 301 -12.00 14.53 -10.00
C ALA A 301 -12.45 13.91 -11.34
N ASP A 302 -13.72 14.12 -11.69
CA ASP A 302 -14.34 13.51 -12.87
C ASP A 302 -13.74 14.00 -14.19
N GLY A 303 -13.66 13.13 -15.18
CA GLY A 303 -13.23 13.45 -16.54
C GLY A 303 -11.73 13.78 -16.72
N VAL A 304 -10.90 13.49 -15.73
CA VAL A 304 -9.45 13.76 -15.81
C VAL A 304 -8.77 12.74 -16.72
N GLU A 305 -7.91 13.24 -17.61
CA GLU A 305 -7.02 12.44 -18.43
C GLU A 305 -5.56 12.55 -17.98
N VAL A 306 -4.89 11.43 -17.76
CA VAL A 306 -3.46 11.37 -17.38
C VAL A 306 -2.72 10.38 -18.27
N LEU A 307 -1.61 10.80 -18.87
CA LEU A 307 -0.79 9.96 -19.76
C LEU A 307 0.68 10.02 -19.35
N TYR A 308 1.37 8.86 -19.25
CA TYR A 308 2.82 8.74 -19.01
C TYR A 308 3.36 9.71 -17.95
N SER A 309 2.66 9.87 -16.84
CA SER A 309 2.95 10.94 -15.87
C SER A 309 3.03 10.42 -14.44
N VAL A 310 3.68 11.22 -13.60
CA VAL A 310 3.84 10.92 -12.17
C VAL A 310 3.13 11.97 -11.34
N LEU A 311 2.13 11.54 -10.57
CA LEU A 311 1.36 12.38 -9.66
C LEU A 311 1.57 11.86 -8.22
N ARG A 312 2.03 12.74 -7.32
CA ARG A 312 2.19 12.43 -5.90
C ARG A 312 1.65 13.56 -5.05
N ASP A 313 0.89 13.19 -4.01
CA ASP A 313 0.35 14.15 -3.03
C ASP A 313 -0.29 15.36 -3.70
N SER A 314 -1.12 15.11 -4.74
CA SER A 314 -1.66 16.15 -5.63
C SER A 314 -3.17 16.06 -5.76
N THR A 315 -3.80 17.21 -6.00
CA THR A 315 -5.23 17.32 -6.26
C THR A 315 -5.44 17.85 -7.67
N VAL A 316 -6.26 17.15 -8.45
CA VAL A 316 -6.58 17.51 -9.83
C VAL A 316 -8.10 17.55 -9.98
N GLU A 317 -8.64 18.76 -10.23
CA GLU A 317 -10.07 18.96 -10.44
C GLU A 317 -10.51 18.49 -11.83
N SER A 318 -11.83 18.58 -12.09
CA SER A 318 -12.47 17.99 -13.27
C SER A 318 -11.93 18.49 -14.60
N ASP A 319 -12.02 17.63 -15.59
CA ASP A 319 -11.71 17.91 -17.00
C ASP A 319 -10.28 18.39 -17.26
N CYS A 320 -9.36 18.10 -16.35
CA CYS A 320 -7.94 18.36 -16.53
C CYS A 320 -7.27 17.30 -17.41
N VAL A 321 -6.27 17.77 -18.18
CA VAL A 321 -5.41 16.89 -18.99
C VAL A 321 -3.98 17.02 -18.51
N VAL A 322 -3.34 15.91 -18.13
CA VAL A 322 -1.99 15.86 -17.58
C VAL A 322 -1.11 14.88 -18.39
N GLY A 323 -0.01 15.40 -18.90
CA GLY A 323 0.95 14.60 -19.66
C GLY A 323 0.91 14.84 -21.18
N PRO A 324 1.68 14.02 -21.93
CA PRO A 324 2.58 13.00 -21.40
C PRO A 324 3.83 13.57 -20.71
N TYR A 325 4.47 12.78 -19.84
CA TYR A 325 5.72 13.10 -19.15
C TYR A 325 5.67 14.34 -18.26
N ALA A 326 4.54 14.54 -17.58
CA ALA A 326 4.39 15.58 -16.56
C ALA A 326 4.65 15.03 -15.17
N GLN A 327 5.06 15.91 -14.24
CA GLN A 327 5.19 15.58 -12.82
C GLN A 327 4.42 16.57 -11.95
N LEU A 328 3.47 16.06 -11.16
CA LEU A 328 2.79 16.82 -10.11
C LEU A 328 3.24 16.28 -8.75
N ARG A 329 3.58 17.17 -7.80
CA ARG A 329 4.04 16.75 -6.49
C ARG A 329 3.90 17.77 -5.37
N ASN A 330 4.00 17.27 -4.14
CA ASN A 330 4.10 18.10 -2.92
C ASN A 330 2.96 19.12 -2.77
N GLY A 331 1.71 18.70 -2.93
CA GLY A 331 0.55 19.57 -2.80
C GLY A 331 0.26 20.39 -4.05
N ALA A 332 0.66 19.93 -5.23
CA ALA A 332 0.21 20.53 -6.48
C ALA A 332 -1.31 20.43 -6.59
N HIS A 333 -1.96 21.56 -6.87
CA HIS A 333 -3.41 21.66 -7.05
C HIS A 333 -3.72 22.25 -8.41
N LEU A 334 -4.44 21.53 -9.23
CA LEU A 334 -4.96 21.98 -10.51
C LEU A 334 -6.47 22.17 -10.39
N GLU A 335 -6.94 23.41 -10.59
CA GLU A 335 -8.38 23.68 -10.74
C GLU A 335 -8.89 23.17 -12.10
N ALA A 336 -10.22 23.15 -12.27
CA ALA A 336 -10.89 22.54 -13.41
C ALA A 336 -10.37 23.02 -14.77
N GLY A 337 -10.29 22.08 -15.72
CA GLY A 337 -9.95 22.36 -17.11
C GLY A 337 -8.48 22.73 -17.38
N CYS A 338 -7.59 22.54 -16.42
CA CYS A 338 -6.15 22.76 -16.61
C CYS A 338 -5.54 21.80 -17.63
N ARG A 339 -4.54 22.27 -18.38
CA ARG A 339 -3.77 21.47 -19.33
C ARG A 339 -2.29 21.56 -19.01
N ILE A 340 -1.72 20.43 -18.56
CA ILE A 340 -0.31 20.27 -18.21
C ILE A 340 0.30 19.31 -19.20
N GLY A 341 1.15 19.81 -20.07
CA GLY A 341 1.74 19.02 -21.15
C GLY A 341 3.12 18.41 -20.82
N ASN A 342 3.85 18.07 -21.87
CA ASN A 342 5.06 17.28 -21.74
C ASN A 342 6.23 18.05 -21.09
N PHE A 343 6.92 17.33 -20.19
CA PHE A 343 8.07 17.83 -19.43
C PHE A 343 7.76 19.09 -18.59
N VAL A 344 6.53 19.15 -18.06
CA VAL A 344 6.12 20.17 -17.10
C VAL A 344 6.15 19.60 -15.69
N GLU A 345 6.82 20.29 -14.80
CA GLU A 345 6.79 19.97 -13.37
C GLU A 345 6.01 21.04 -12.61
N VAL A 346 5.04 20.60 -11.80
CA VAL A 346 4.27 21.43 -10.87
C VAL A 346 4.53 20.93 -9.45
N LYS A 347 5.04 21.83 -8.60
CA LYS A 347 5.40 21.50 -7.22
C LYS A 347 4.89 22.55 -6.26
N ASN A 348 4.13 22.14 -5.23
CA ASN A 348 3.63 23.03 -4.17
C ASN A 348 3.00 24.33 -4.75
N SER A 349 2.17 24.16 -5.76
CA SER A 349 1.61 25.27 -6.56
C SER A 349 0.12 25.08 -6.79
N CYS A 350 -0.61 26.20 -6.87
CA CYS A 350 -2.02 26.23 -7.23
C CYS A 350 -2.19 26.85 -8.63
N LEU A 351 -2.82 26.09 -9.53
CA LEU A 351 -3.11 26.53 -10.89
C LEU A 351 -4.61 26.72 -11.05
N GLY A 352 -5.05 27.96 -11.22
CA GLY A 352 -6.44 28.34 -11.39
C GLY A 352 -7.09 27.74 -12.64
N ALA A 353 -8.41 27.79 -12.69
CA ALA A 353 -9.20 27.14 -13.73
C ALA A 353 -8.75 27.49 -15.15
N GLY A 354 -8.57 26.48 -15.98
CA GLY A 354 -8.21 26.61 -17.38
C GLY A 354 -6.78 27.09 -17.66
N VAL A 355 -5.89 27.00 -16.68
CA VAL A 355 -4.44 27.26 -16.89
C VAL A 355 -3.87 26.28 -17.90
N LYS A 356 -3.01 26.79 -18.77
CA LYS A 356 -2.30 26.00 -19.78
C LYS A 356 -0.78 26.13 -19.60
N ALA A 357 -0.12 25.01 -19.33
CA ALA A 357 1.34 24.86 -19.28
C ALA A 357 1.71 23.63 -20.09
N ASN A 358 1.86 23.78 -21.40
CA ASN A 358 1.92 22.63 -22.31
C ASN A 358 3.32 22.08 -22.53
N HIS A 359 4.40 22.81 -22.22
CA HIS A 359 5.75 22.44 -22.63
C HIS A 359 6.84 22.87 -21.66
N LEU A 360 7.74 21.96 -21.27
CA LEU A 360 9.08 22.22 -20.75
C LEU A 360 9.17 23.28 -19.64
N SER A 361 8.23 23.30 -18.69
CA SER A 361 8.16 24.38 -17.68
C SER A 361 8.35 23.84 -16.27
N TYR A 362 8.93 24.65 -15.39
CA TYR A 362 8.98 24.38 -13.96
C TYR A 362 8.14 25.42 -13.21
N LEU A 363 7.09 24.96 -12.56
CA LEU A 363 6.16 25.78 -11.77
C LEU A 363 6.26 25.32 -10.30
N GLY A 364 7.19 25.91 -9.57
CA GLY A 364 7.44 25.61 -8.16
C GLY A 364 7.08 26.77 -7.26
N ASP A 365 6.37 26.48 -6.16
CA ASP A 365 5.93 27.46 -5.17
C ASP A 365 5.23 28.66 -5.84
N ALA A 366 4.25 28.39 -6.72
CA ALA A 366 3.59 29.37 -7.57
C ALA A 366 2.06 29.33 -7.45
N ASP A 367 1.42 30.51 -7.51
CA ASP A 367 -0.03 30.67 -7.60
C ASP A 367 -0.37 31.34 -8.93
N LEU A 368 -1.05 30.61 -9.81
CA LEU A 368 -1.49 31.09 -11.11
C LEU A 368 -3.01 31.30 -11.10
N GLY A 369 -3.43 32.48 -11.44
CA GLY A 369 -4.86 32.79 -11.63
C GLY A 369 -5.46 32.06 -12.83
N ALA A 370 -6.79 32.11 -12.94
CA ALA A 370 -7.52 31.43 -14.00
C ALA A 370 -7.05 31.87 -15.41
N LYS A 371 -7.04 30.90 -16.34
CA LYS A 371 -6.71 31.12 -17.78
C LYS A 371 -5.31 31.68 -18.06
N VAL A 372 -4.38 31.55 -17.11
CA VAL A 372 -2.96 31.85 -17.39
C VAL A 372 -2.43 30.92 -18.45
N ASN A 373 -1.68 31.46 -19.41
CA ASN A 373 -0.99 30.68 -20.43
C ASN A 373 0.51 30.73 -20.22
N VAL A 374 1.10 29.61 -19.82
CA VAL A 374 2.54 29.46 -19.53
C VAL A 374 3.27 29.10 -20.81
N GLY A 375 4.17 29.99 -21.27
CA GLY A 375 5.02 29.76 -22.44
C GLY A 375 6.06 28.66 -22.19
N ALA A 376 6.43 27.95 -23.24
CA ALA A 376 7.42 26.89 -23.18
C ALA A 376 8.74 27.35 -22.54
N GLY A 377 9.30 26.54 -21.63
CA GLY A 377 10.54 26.88 -20.94
C GLY A 377 10.39 27.95 -19.85
N THR A 378 9.17 28.25 -19.40
CA THR A 378 8.98 29.15 -18.26
C THR A 378 9.43 28.48 -16.96
N ILE A 379 10.20 29.23 -16.16
CA ILE A 379 10.73 28.78 -14.87
C ILE A 379 10.34 29.80 -13.78
N THR A 380 9.70 29.33 -12.73
CA THR A 380 9.60 30.07 -11.47
C THR A 380 10.85 29.77 -10.64
N ALA A 381 11.80 30.71 -10.61
CA ALA A 381 13.05 30.58 -9.85
C ALA A 381 12.73 30.88 -8.38
N ASN A 382 12.31 29.85 -7.66
CA ASN A 382 11.71 29.92 -6.32
C ASN A 382 12.69 29.77 -5.15
N PHE A 383 13.99 29.55 -5.40
CA PHE A 383 14.99 29.28 -4.36
C PHE A 383 16.17 30.24 -4.48
N ASP A 384 16.49 30.95 -3.41
CA ASP A 384 17.56 31.96 -3.35
C ASP A 384 18.91 31.40 -2.83
N GLY A 385 18.96 30.09 -2.59
CA GLY A 385 20.12 29.41 -2.00
C GLY A 385 19.91 29.09 -0.51
N VAL A 386 18.93 29.70 0.17
CA VAL A 386 18.61 29.51 1.59
C VAL A 386 17.11 29.24 1.78
N HIS A 387 16.26 30.09 1.20
CA HIS A 387 14.79 30.07 1.38
C HIS A 387 14.06 29.89 0.04
N LYS A 388 12.84 29.39 0.14
CA LYS A 388 11.91 29.34 -0.98
C LYS A 388 10.95 30.53 -0.94
N HIS A 389 10.72 31.10 -2.10
CA HIS A 389 9.86 32.25 -2.30
C HIS A 389 8.76 31.96 -3.31
N ARG A 390 7.67 32.70 -3.22
CA ARG A 390 6.48 32.43 -4.03
C ARG A 390 6.41 33.34 -5.24
N THR A 391 5.93 32.80 -6.36
CA THR A 391 5.58 33.50 -7.58
C THR A 391 4.07 33.57 -7.68
N VAL A 392 3.51 34.77 -7.91
CA VAL A 392 2.08 34.99 -8.15
C VAL A 392 1.88 35.52 -9.57
N ILE A 393 0.96 34.89 -10.32
CA ILE A 393 0.62 35.30 -11.70
C ILE A 393 -0.88 35.51 -11.78
N GLY A 394 -1.29 36.76 -12.02
CA GLY A 394 -2.71 37.14 -12.12
C GLY A 394 -3.41 36.53 -13.33
N ALA A 395 -4.75 36.42 -13.23
CA ALA A 395 -5.60 35.76 -14.22
C ALA A 395 -5.41 36.35 -15.64
N GLY A 396 -5.56 35.51 -16.66
CA GLY A 396 -5.46 35.89 -18.08
C GLY A 396 -4.05 36.21 -18.57
N SER A 397 -3.06 36.21 -17.70
CA SER A 397 -1.68 36.57 -18.04
C SER A 397 -1.02 35.47 -18.91
N LYS A 398 -0.01 35.91 -19.67
CA LYS A 398 0.75 35.05 -20.59
C LYS A 398 2.25 35.23 -20.38
N THR A 399 2.99 34.15 -20.15
CA THR A 399 4.44 34.21 -20.19
C THR A 399 4.95 33.83 -21.59
N GLY A 400 5.94 34.55 -22.09
CA GLY A 400 6.62 34.18 -23.33
C GLY A 400 7.52 33.00 -23.13
N ALA A 401 7.91 32.34 -24.22
CA ALA A 401 8.83 31.19 -24.14
C ALA A 401 10.17 31.60 -23.49
N ASN A 402 10.79 30.65 -22.74
CA ASN A 402 12.05 30.85 -22.02
C ASN A 402 12.03 32.05 -21.06
N SER A 403 10.91 32.28 -20.37
CA SER A 403 10.82 33.30 -19.35
C SER A 403 11.27 32.75 -17.99
N VAL A 404 12.05 33.53 -17.25
CA VAL A 404 12.46 33.27 -15.89
C VAL A 404 11.83 34.29 -14.94
N LEU A 405 11.06 33.81 -13.98
CA LEU A 405 10.42 34.64 -12.95
C LEU A 405 11.17 34.44 -11.63
N VAL A 406 11.97 35.40 -11.21
CA VAL A 406 12.78 35.31 -9.99
C VAL A 406 11.93 35.72 -8.80
N ALA A 407 11.58 34.73 -8.01
CA ALA A 407 10.74 34.92 -6.82
C ALA A 407 11.54 35.58 -5.65
N PRO A 408 10.87 36.39 -4.75
CA PRO A 408 9.42 36.65 -4.77
C PRO A 408 9.02 37.63 -5.86
N ILE A 409 7.99 37.30 -6.63
CA ILE A 409 7.50 38.18 -7.71
C ILE A 409 5.98 38.04 -7.88
N THR A 410 5.32 39.16 -8.18
CA THR A 410 3.90 39.17 -8.53
C THR A 410 3.73 39.79 -9.92
N LEU A 411 3.11 39.05 -10.82
CA LEU A 411 2.57 39.57 -12.07
C LEU A 411 1.08 39.83 -11.89
N GLY A 412 0.60 41.00 -12.23
CA GLY A 412 -0.83 41.32 -12.18
C GLY A 412 -1.67 40.53 -13.17
N ALA A 413 -2.95 40.84 -13.28
CA ALA A 413 -3.84 40.24 -14.27
C ALA A 413 -3.54 40.75 -15.70
N GLU A 414 -3.83 39.92 -16.71
CA GLU A 414 -3.70 40.27 -18.14
C GLU A 414 -2.29 40.75 -18.55
N VAL A 415 -1.26 40.38 -17.79
CA VAL A 415 0.13 40.70 -18.11
C VAL A 415 0.62 39.82 -19.27
N THR A 416 1.38 40.46 -20.17
CA THR A 416 2.12 39.70 -21.20
C THR A 416 3.63 39.84 -20.96
N VAL A 417 4.32 38.72 -20.77
CA VAL A 417 5.79 38.66 -20.66
C VAL A 417 6.37 38.36 -22.04
N ALA A 418 7.29 39.17 -22.52
CA ALA A 418 7.98 38.89 -23.80
C ALA A 418 8.90 37.67 -23.68
N ALA A 419 9.00 36.87 -24.74
CA ALA A 419 9.87 35.68 -24.77
C ALA A 419 11.34 36.01 -24.44
N GLY A 420 12.04 35.11 -23.75
CA GLY A 420 13.42 35.28 -23.33
C GLY A 420 13.65 36.29 -22.23
N SER A 421 12.62 36.65 -21.46
CA SER A 421 12.70 37.64 -20.38
C SER A 421 13.05 37.01 -19.03
N THR A 422 13.94 37.63 -18.28
CA THR A 422 14.16 37.36 -16.85
C THR A 422 13.57 38.55 -16.06
N LEU A 423 12.53 38.27 -15.28
CA LEU A 423 11.85 39.30 -14.46
C LEU A 423 12.25 39.16 -12.99
N THR A 424 12.63 40.29 -12.37
CA THR A 424 13.05 40.36 -10.97
C THR A 424 12.21 41.39 -10.17
N GLN A 425 11.23 42.03 -10.82
CA GLN A 425 10.36 43.03 -10.22
C GLN A 425 8.91 42.76 -10.57
N ASN A 426 8.01 43.15 -9.66
CA ASN A 426 6.56 43.05 -9.87
C ASN A 426 6.11 43.79 -11.13
N VAL A 427 5.08 43.26 -11.78
CA VAL A 427 4.51 43.79 -13.00
C VAL A 427 3.04 44.13 -12.76
N PRO A 428 2.59 45.37 -13.00
CA PRO A 428 1.18 45.74 -12.80
C PRO A 428 0.25 45.12 -13.85
N ASP A 429 -1.06 45.13 -13.57
CA ASP A 429 -2.10 44.64 -14.46
C ASP A 429 -1.99 45.18 -15.89
N GLY A 430 -2.28 44.36 -16.88
CA GLY A 430 -2.36 44.75 -18.29
C GLY A 430 -1.03 45.12 -18.94
N ALA A 431 0.08 45.02 -18.23
CA ALA A 431 1.37 45.44 -18.73
C ALA A 431 2.04 44.45 -19.67
N LEU A 432 2.89 44.97 -20.57
CA LEU A 432 3.82 44.18 -21.38
C LEU A 432 5.23 44.30 -20.79
N ALA A 433 5.77 43.21 -20.27
CA ALA A 433 7.06 43.19 -19.59
C ALA A 433 8.19 42.62 -20.47
N PHE A 434 9.32 43.32 -20.47
CA PHE A 434 10.57 42.91 -21.15
C PHE A 434 11.71 42.85 -20.14
N GLY A 435 12.33 41.69 -20.00
CA GLY A 435 13.51 41.47 -19.15
C GLY A 435 14.69 40.95 -19.95
N ARG A 436 14.97 41.49 -21.13
CA ARG A 436 16.04 41.04 -22.03
C ARG A 436 16.73 42.21 -22.73
N ALA A 437 17.99 42.00 -23.16
CA ALA A 437 18.72 42.98 -23.95
C ALA A 437 18.09 43.20 -25.34
N ARG A 438 18.29 44.39 -25.93
CA ARG A 438 17.94 44.61 -27.34
C ARG A 438 18.81 43.78 -28.23
N GLN A 439 18.27 43.23 -29.28
CA GLN A 439 19.03 42.49 -30.31
C GLN A 439 20.01 43.46 -31.02
N VAL A 440 21.23 43.03 -31.13
CA VAL A 440 22.27 43.72 -31.90
C VAL A 440 22.74 42.78 -33.03
N VAL A 441 22.69 43.27 -34.26
CA VAL A 441 23.20 42.56 -35.41
C VAL A 441 24.56 43.19 -35.79
N LYS A 442 25.59 42.36 -35.90
CA LYS A 442 26.93 42.76 -36.35
C LYS A 442 27.30 41.93 -37.58
N GLU A 443 27.90 42.53 -38.57
CA GLU A 443 28.48 41.80 -39.71
C GLU A 443 29.59 40.86 -39.24
N ARG A 444 29.58 39.65 -39.76
CA ARG A 444 30.64 38.69 -39.49
C ARG A 444 31.92 39.13 -40.22
N ARG A 445 33.00 39.43 -39.49
CA ARG A 445 34.29 39.65 -40.10
C ARG A 445 34.68 38.37 -40.89
N GLN A 446 34.84 38.52 -42.20
CA GLN A 446 35.42 37.42 -42.98
C GLN A 446 36.89 37.29 -42.52
N THR A 447 37.24 36.20 -41.93
CA THR A 447 38.65 35.80 -41.77
C THR A 447 39.16 35.47 -43.17
N SER A 448 39.95 36.42 -43.77
CA SER A 448 40.74 36.09 -44.95
C SER A 448 41.61 34.87 -44.59
N SER A 449 41.43 33.76 -45.30
CA SER A 449 42.37 32.66 -45.25
C SER A 449 43.77 33.22 -45.61
N PRO A 450 44.81 32.86 -44.85
CA PRO A 450 46.14 33.20 -45.30
C PRO A 450 46.34 32.52 -46.66
N ALA A 451 46.70 33.30 -47.68
CA ALA A 451 47.10 32.79 -48.98
C ALA A 451 48.30 31.83 -48.78
N SER A 452 48.09 30.61 -49.24
CA SER A 452 49.10 29.55 -49.28
C SER A 452 50.31 29.91 -50.14
#